data_0ad3a9a625d15f4a4f194cbc8818e5d5
#
_entry.id   0ad3a9a625d15f4a4f194cbc8818e5d5
#
_cell.length_a   1.000
_cell.length_b   1.000
_cell.length_c   1.000
_cell.angle_alpha   90.00
_cell.angle_beta   90.00
_cell.angle_gamma   90.00
#
_symmetry.space_group_name_H-M   'P 1'
#
loop_
_entity.id
_entity.type
_entity.pdbx_description
1 polymer ?
#
loop_
_entity_poly.entity_id
_entity_poly.type
_entity_poly.pdbx_seq_one_letter_code
_entity_poly.pdbx_strand_id
1 'polypeptide(L)'
;MKNGIAIRHITQGGVIAAAYAVLTLILYPIAFGPVQCRLSEALTVLPVFTPSAIWGLTLGCVISNFVAVITGNTIAGVWDILFGSLATGVAAVCTYFTRKIRFKGLPILSMVFPVVLNALVVGAELTIVEKGFLDWSLFAFNALSVGAGQAVACFAGGLLLFKAVEKTKLGTLL
;
A
#
# COMPACT_ATOMS: atom_id res chain seq x y z
N MET A 1 7.37 13.82 -29.03
CA MET A 1 6.25 13.83 -28.07
C MET A 1 6.09 12.53 -27.29
N LYS A 2 6.16 11.32 -27.92
CA LYS A 2 6.02 10.03 -27.20
C LYS A 2 7.07 9.82 -26.08
N ASN A 3 8.32 10.20 -26.30
CA ASN A 3 9.40 10.03 -25.31
C ASN A 3 9.19 10.88 -24.04
N GLY A 4 8.63 12.10 -24.15
CA GLY A 4 8.38 12.95 -23.00
C GLY A 4 7.29 12.40 -22.06
N ILE A 5 6.26 11.77 -22.63
CA ILE A 5 5.18 11.13 -21.85
C ILE A 5 5.74 9.91 -21.10
N ALA A 6 6.55 9.09 -21.76
CA ALA A 6 7.17 7.92 -21.13
C ALA A 6 8.10 8.31 -19.96
N ILE A 7 8.95 9.33 -20.15
CA ILE A 7 9.84 9.85 -19.12
C ILE A 7 9.03 10.34 -17.92
N ARG A 8 7.96 11.10 -18.15
CA ARG A 8 7.09 11.59 -17.09
C ARG A 8 6.51 10.46 -16.23
N HIS A 9 5.97 9.41 -16.87
CA HIS A 9 5.42 8.26 -16.16
C HIS A 9 6.48 7.52 -15.33
N ILE A 10 7.69 7.37 -15.86
CA ILE A 10 8.81 6.74 -15.15
C ILE A 10 9.20 7.60 -13.94
N THR A 11 9.34 8.90 -14.11
CA THR A 11 9.70 9.81 -13.01
C THR A 11 8.64 9.82 -11.91
N GLN A 12 7.36 9.91 -12.27
CA GLN A 12 6.25 9.88 -11.32
C GLN A 12 6.25 8.61 -10.48
N GLY A 13 6.33 7.45 -11.11
CA GLY A 13 6.34 6.19 -10.40
C GLY A 13 7.60 6.01 -9.55
N GLY A 14 8.77 6.46 -10.03
CA GLY A 14 10.01 6.45 -9.25
C GLY A 14 9.91 7.29 -7.97
N VAL A 15 9.34 8.49 -8.07
CA VAL A 15 9.11 9.36 -6.89
C VAL A 15 8.11 8.72 -5.92
N ILE A 16 7.04 8.12 -6.43
CA ILE A 16 6.05 7.41 -5.60
C ILE A 16 6.70 6.21 -4.89
N ALA A 17 7.52 5.43 -5.61
CA ALA A 17 8.25 4.30 -5.02
C ALA A 17 9.19 4.73 -3.91
N ALA A 18 9.96 5.80 -4.13
CA ALA A 18 10.86 6.36 -3.13
C ALA A 18 10.09 6.86 -1.90
N ALA A 19 9.01 7.61 -2.11
CA ALA A 19 8.17 8.11 -1.03
C ALA A 19 7.55 6.96 -0.20
N TYR A 20 7.04 5.91 -0.87
CA TYR A 20 6.50 4.73 -0.20
C TYR A 20 7.57 4.03 0.65
N ALA A 21 8.73 3.75 0.07
CA ALA A 21 9.81 3.07 0.77
C ALA A 21 10.30 3.88 1.98
N VAL A 22 10.52 5.19 1.80
CA VAL A 22 10.98 6.08 2.88
C VAL A 22 9.96 6.13 4.02
N LEU A 23 8.67 6.32 3.72
CA LEU A 23 7.61 6.36 4.74
C LEU A 23 7.50 5.03 5.50
N THR A 24 7.65 3.90 4.81
CA THR A 24 7.62 2.59 5.46
C THR A 24 8.83 2.40 6.38
N LEU A 25 10.03 2.75 5.90
CA LEU A 25 11.27 2.52 6.62
C LEU A 25 11.49 3.47 7.81
N ILE A 26 11.05 4.73 7.72
CA ILE A 26 11.11 5.66 8.87
C ILE A 26 10.24 5.15 10.02
N LEU A 27 9.11 4.52 9.73
CA LEU A 27 8.16 4.02 10.71
C LEU A 27 8.20 2.50 10.85
N TYR A 28 9.38 1.88 10.59
CA TYR A 28 9.50 0.42 10.54
C TYR A 28 8.97 -0.32 11.79
N PRO A 29 9.09 0.18 13.03
CA PRO A 29 8.60 -0.55 14.20
C PRO A 29 7.07 -0.71 14.20
N ILE A 30 6.35 0.22 13.56
CA ILE A 30 4.90 0.18 13.42
C ILE A 30 4.50 -0.51 12.11
N ALA A 31 5.32 -0.36 11.07
CA ALA A 31 5.04 -0.91 9.76
C ALA A 31 5.19 -2.44 9.68
N PHE A 32 6.09 -3.03 10.46
CA PHE A 32 6.42 -4.46 10.46
C PHE A 32 6.18 -5.13 11.82
N GLY A 33 5.52 -4.45 12.75
CA GLY A 33 5.16 -4.98 14.07
C GLY A 33 3.94 -5.91 14.04
N PRO A 34 3.52 -6.46 15.20
CA PRO A 34 2.35 -7.33 15.31
C PRO A 34 1.04 -6.66 14.87
N VAL A 35 0.94 -5.34 15.05
CA VAL A 35 -0.14 -4.51 14.49
C VAL A 35 0.48 -3.73 13.34
N GLN A 36 0.36 -4.24 12.12
CA GLN A 36 0.97 -3.62 10.95
C GLN A 36 0.18 -2.39 10.50
N CYS A 37 0.64 -1.21 10.90
CA CYS A 37 0.14 0.06 10.39
C CYS A 37 1.20 0.70 9.50
N ARG A 38 1.10 0.49 8.18
CA ARG A 38 2.01 1.07 7.19
C ARG A 38 1.47 2.42 6.72
N LEU A 39 2.02 3.52 7.23
CA LEU A 39 1.57 4.87 6.83
C LEU A 39 1.76 5.12 5.32
N SER A 40 2.73 4.46 4.69
CA SER A 40 2.92 4.46 3.24
C SER A 40 1.70 3.98 2.44
N GLU A 41 0.80 3.18 3.05
CA GLU A 41 -0.44 2.75 2.41
C GLU A 41 -1.44 3.92 2.19
N ALA A 42 -1.24 5.07 2.84
CA ALA A 42 -1.94 6.30 2.47
C ALA A 42 -1.72 6.68 0.99
N LEU A 43 -0.55 6.32 0.42
CA LEU A 43 -0.24 6.58 -0.99
C LEU A 43 -1.03 5.69 -1.96
N THR A 44 -1.69 4.61 -1.48
CA THR A 44 -2.50 3.71 -2.34
C THR A 44 -3.75 4.39 -2.92
N VAL A 45 -4.03 5.62 -2.53
CA VAL A 45 -5.04 6.48 -3.18
C VAL A 45 -4.53 7.09 -4.49
N LEU A 46 -3.22 7.18 -4.72
CA LEU A 46 -2.62 7.84 -5.90
C LEU A 46 -3.00 7.21 -7.26
N PRO A 47 -3.26 5.89 -7.39
CA PRO A 47 -3.77 5.32 -8.64
C PRO A 47 -5.10 5.95 -9.11
N VAL A 48 -5.83 6.63 -8.23
CA VAL A 48 -7.01 7.43 -8.62
C VAL A 48 -6.65 8.53 -9.61
N PHE A 49 -5.44 9.09 -9.51
CA PHE A 49 -4.96 10.22 -10.31
C PHE A 49 -4.05 9.78 -11.46
N THR A 50 -3.18 8.79 -11.22
CA THR A 50 -2.17 8.38 -12.21
C THR A 50 -1.97 6.85 -12.23
N PRO A 51 -1.92 6.23 -13.42
CA PRO A 51 -1.58 4.81 -13.54
C PRO A 51 -0.13 4.50 -13.14
N SER A 52 0.76 5.50 -13.18
CA SER A 52 2.16 5.36 -12.75
C SER A 52 2.29 4.97 -11.29
N ALA A 53 1.27 5.29 -10.47
CA ALA A 53 1.24 4.92 -9.07
C ALA A 53 1.13 3.39 -8.86
N ILE A 54 0.58 2.64 -9.81
CA ILE A 54 0.44 1.18 -9.68
C ILE A 54 1.81 0.53 -9.49
N TRP A 55 2.69 0.72 -10.46
CA TRP A 55 4.03 0.14 -10.38
C TRP A 55 4.93 0.87 -9.36
N GLY A 56 4.71 2.18 -9.14
CA GLY A 56 5.45 2.95 -8.15
C GLY A 56 5.22 2.42 -6.72
N LEU A 57 3.96 2.16 -6.34
CA LEU A 57 3.60 1.59 -5.04
C LEU A 57 4.13 0.15 -4.90
N THR A 58 3.94 -0.66 -5.93
CA THR A 58 4.43 -2.05 -5.94
C THR A 58 5.94 -2.10 -5.75
N LEU A 59 6.69 -1.30 -6.53
CA LEU A 59 8.14 -1.23 -6.43
C LEU A 59 8.60 -0.69 -5.07
N GLY A 60 7.94 0.36 -4.56
CA GLY A 60 8.23 0.92 -3.24
C GLY A 60 7.99 -0.10 -2.12
N CYS A 61 6.94 -0.92 -2.22
CA CYS A 61 6.67 -2.01 -1.28
C CYS A 61 7.74 -3.11 -1.38
N VAL A 62 8.14 -3.53 -2.59
CA VAL A 62 9.25 -4.48 -2.79
C VAL A 62 10.53 -3.98 -2.14
N ILE A 63 10.91 -2.71 -2.38
CA ILE A 63 12.13 -2.12 -1.84
C ILE A 63 12.08 -2.06 -0.32
N SER A 64 10.98 -1.58 0.27
CA SER A 64 10.87 -1.47 1.73
C SER A 64 10.86 -2.83 2.42
N ASN A 65 10.16 -3.83 1.88
CA ASN A 65 10.15 -5.18 2.41
C ASN A 65 11.54 -5.84 2.27
N PHE A 66 12.21 -5.65 1.12
CA PHE A 66 13.58 -6.13 0.93
C PHE A 66 14.55 -5.54 1.96
N VAL A 67 14.50 -4.23 2.19
CA VAL A 67 15.32 -3.58 3.21
C VAL A 67 14.97 -4.09 4.61
N ALA A 68 13.69 -4.28 4.93
CA ALA A 68 13.26 -4.82 6.21
C ALA A 68 13.79 -6.25 6.45
N VAL A 69 13.84 -7.08 5.41
CA VAL A 69 14.42 -8.43 5.47
C VAL A 69 15.92 -8.40 5.76
N ILE A 70 16.69 -7.62 5.01
CA ILE A 70 18.15 -7.58 5.19
C ILE A 70 18.57 -6.92 6.52
N THR A 71 17.70 -6.08 7.10
CA THR A 71 17.93 -5.45 8.40
C THR A 71 17.32 -6.23 9.58
N GLY A 72 16.66 -7.37 9.31
CA GLY A 72 16.03 -8.20 10.33
C GLY A 72 14.80 -7.57 10.99
N ASN A 73 14.16 -6.62 10.34
CA ASN A 73 13.05 -5.81 10.87
C ASN A 73 11.66 -6.26 10.40
N THR A 74 11.49 -7.51 9.98
CA THR A 74 10.19 -8.06 9.57
C THR A 74 9.91 -9.38 10.26
N ILE A 75 8.65 -9.63 10.63
CA ILE A 75 8.19 -10.88 11.22
C ILE A 75 8.04 -11.96 10.15
N ALA A 76 7.50 -11.60 8.98
CA ALA A 76 7.22 -12.53 7.90
C ALA A 76 8.45 -12.85 7.02
N GLY A 77 9.56 -12.11 7.18
CA GLY A 77 10.80 -12.38 6.47
C GLY A 77 10.67 -12.17 4.96
N VAL A 78 11.23 -13.12 4.19
CA VAL A 78 11.27 -13.06 2.71
C VAL A 78 9.87 -13.10 2.08
N TRP A 79 8.89 -13.71 2.76
CA TRP A 79 7.52 -13.79 2.29
C TRP A 79 6.84 -12.44 2.12
N ASP A 80 7.15 -11.46 3.00
CA ASP A 80 6.66 -10.08 2.91
C ASP A 80 7.03 -9.40 1.58
N ILE A 81 8.20 -9.76 0.99
CA ILE A 81 8.61 -9.22 -0.31
C ILE A 81 7.62 -9.67 -1.39
N LEU A 82 7.18 -10.92 -1.35
CA LEU A 82 6.28 -11.47 -2.35
C LEU A 82 4.82 -11.11 -2.06
N PHE A 83 4.30 -11.55 -0.92
CA PHE A 83 2.87 -11.46 -0.61
C PHE A 83 2.43 -10.04 -0.26
N GLY A 84 3.20 -9.31 0.56
CA GLY A 84 2.90 -7.91 0.88
C GLY A 84 2.95 -7.01 -0.35
N SER A 85 3.95 -7.20 -1.23
CA SER A 85 4.05 -6.40 -2.46
C SER A 85 2.99 -6.78 -3.49
N LEU A 86 2.61 -8.05 -3.58
CA LEU A 86 1.52 -8.50 -4.44
C LEU A 86 0.18 -7.93 -3.97
N ALA A 87 -0.09 -7.95 -2.67
CA ALA A 87 -1.30 -7.38 -2.09
C ALA A 87 -1.42 -5.88 -2.41
N THR A 88 -0.35 -5.11 -2.17
CA THR A 88 -0.29 -3.67 -2.48
C THR A 88 -0.45 -3.42 -3.99
N GLY A 89 0.19 -4.21 -4.85
CA GLY A 89 0.08 -4.09 -6.30
C GLY A 89 -1.34 -4.35 -6.81
N VAL A 90 -1.98 -5.43 -6.36
CA VAL A 90 -3.37 -5.76 -6.72
C VAL A 90 -4.33 -4.68 -6.19
N ALA A 91 -4.13 -4.21 -4.96
CA ALA A 91 -4.90 -3.11 -4.39
C ALA A 91 -4.81 -1.84 -5.25
N ALA A 92 -3.60 -1.48 -5.70
CA ALA A 92 -3.36 -0.32 -6.55
C ALA A 92 -4.08 -0.47 -7.92
N VAL A 93 -4.07 -1.66 -8.51
CA VAL A 93 -4.82 -1.97 -9.73
C VAL A 93 -6.33 -1.81 -9.51
N CYS A 94 -6.88 -2.40 -8.45
CA CYS A 94 -8.29 -2.26 -8.09
C CYS A 94 -8.68 -0.79 -7.83
N THR A 95 -7.83 -0.04 -7.13
CA THR A 95 -7.99 1.41 -6.91
C THR A 95 -8.08 2.17 -8.24
N TYR A 96 -7.21 1.87 -9.19
CA TYR A 96 -7.21 2.50 -10.50
C TYR A 96 -8.50 2.20 -11.29
N PHE A 97 -8.95 0.96 -11.31
CA PHE A 97 -10.18 0.60 -12.04
C PHE A 97 -11.44 1.21 -11.40
N THR A 98 -11.45 1.38 -10.09
CA THR A 98 -12.59 1.96 -9.35
C THR A 98 -12.50 3.48 -9.17
N ARG A 99 -11.48 4.14 -9.72
CA ARG A 99 -11.19 5.58 -9.53
C ARG A 99 -12.33 6.54 -9.87
N LYS A 100 -13.26 6.12 -10.75
CA LYS A 100 -14.42 6.92 -11.14
C LYS A 100 -15.60 6.79 -10.18
N ILE A 101 -15.60 5.75 -9.33
CA ILE A 101 -16.67 5.50 -8.37
C ILE A 101 -16.43 6.39 -7.15
N ARG A 102 -17.34 7.36 -6.94
CA ARG A 102 -17.24 8.34 -5.87
C ARG A 102 -18.47 8.28 -4.96
N PHE A 103 -18.23 8.23 -3.66
CA PHE A 103 -19.28 8.37 -2.67
C PHE A 103 -19.15 9.74 -1.99
N LYS A 104 -20.14 10.63 -2.19
CA LYS A 104 -20.07 12.03 -1.75
C LYS A 104 -18.76 12.76 -2.18
N GLY A 105 -18.29 12.49 -3.41
CA GLY A 105 -17.07 13.07 -3.96
C GLY A 105 -15.76 12.36 -3.55
N LEU A 106 -15.81 11.40 -2.64
CA LEU A 106 -14.64 10.70 -2.11
C LEU A 106 -14.48 9.30 -2.73
N PRO A 107 -13.25 8.81 -2.98
CA PRO A 107 -12.98 7.49 -3.57
C PRO A 107 -12.98 6.39 -2.50
N ILE A 108 -14.06 6.30 -1.71
CA ILE A 108 -14.13 5.37 -0.57
C ILE A 108 -13.90 3.93 -0.99
N LEU A 109 -14.52 3.49 -2.09
CA LEU A 109 -14.35 2.11 -2.58
C LEU A 109 -12.90 1.81 -2.93
N SER A 110 -12.20 2.75 -3.54
CA SER A 110 -10.77 2.61 -3.87
C SER A 110 -9.89 2.42 -2.63
N MET A 111 -10.27 3.02 -1.49
CA MET A 111 -9.53 2.90 -0.23
C MET A 111 -9.84 1.60 0.52
N VAL A 112 -10.96 0.94 0.23
CA VAL A 112 -11.30 -0.35 0.84
C VAL A 112 -10.39 -1.46 0.33
N PHE A 113 -9.97 -1.44 -0.95
CA PHE A 113 -9.16 -2.52 -1.52
C PHE A 113 -7.83 -2.74 -0.81
N PRO A 114 -6.98 -1.73 -0.54
CA PRO A 114 -5.74 -1.97 0.20
C PRO A 114 -6.01 -2.48 1.62
N VAL A 115 -7.07 -2.03 2.29
CA VAL A 115 -7.43 -2.54 3.61
C VAL A 115 -7.79 -4.02 3.57
N VAL A 116 -8.69 -4.41 2.67
CA VAL A 116 -9.17 -5.80 2.60
C VAL A 116 -8.08 -6.75 2.10
N LEU A 117 -7.37 -6.37 1.03
CA LEU A 117 -6.35 -7.23 0.45
C LEU A 117 -5.17 -7.44 1.39
N ASN A 118 -4.68 -6.38 2.05
CA ASN A 118 -3.62 -6.54 3.05
C ASN A 118 -4.10 -7.34 4.27
N ALA A 119 -5.31 -7.09 4.77
CA ALA A 119 -5.87 -7.86 5.88
C ALA A 119 -5.92 -9.37 5.56
N LEU A 120 -6.36 -9.74 4.37
CA LEU A 120 -6.48 -11.16 3.99
C LEU A 120 -5.12 -11.77 3.66
N VAL A 121 -4.32 -11.13 2.82
CA VAL A 121 -3.05 -11.70 2.33
C VAL A 121 -1.99 -11.69 3.42
N VAL A 122 -1.74 -10.52 4.04
CA VAL A 122 -0.73 -10.39 5.08
C VAL A 122 -1.18 -11.07 6.38
N GLY A 123 -2.48 -11.05 6.69
CA GLY A 123 -3.03 -11.79 7.83
C GLY A 123 -2.83 -13.31 7.70
N ALA A 124 -3.04 -13.87 6.50
CA ALA A 124 -2.76 -15.27 6.22
C ALA A 124 -1.26 -15.59 6.26
N GLU A 125 -0.45 -14.71 5.67
CA GLU A 125 1.00 -14.81 5.67
C GLU A 125 1.57 -14.90 7.09
N LEU A 126 1.23 -13.94 7.97
CA LEU A 126 1.67 -13.92 9.36
C LEU A 126 1.24 -15.19 10.10
N THR A 127 0.03 -15.66 9.86
CA THR A 127 -0.49 -16.89 10.49
C THR A 127 0.33 -18.12 10.09
N ILE A 128 0.62 -18.24 8.79
CA ILE A 128 1.40 -19.38 8.26
C ILE A 128 2.85 -19.31 8.74
N VAL A 129 3.44 -18.13 8.80
CA VAL A 129 4.82 -17.96 9.31
C VAL A 129 4.91 -18.34 10.79
N GLU A 130 3.90 -17.98 11.60
CA GLU A 130 3.90 -18.27 13.04
C GLU A 130 3.59 -19.73 13.37
N LYS A 131 2.62 -20.35 12.69
CA LYS A 131 2.12 -21.71 13.01
C LYS A 131 2.62 -22.79 12.07
N GLY A 132 3.15 -22.45 10.90
CA GLY A 132 3.48 -23.40 9.83
C GLY A 132 2.27 -23.87 9.01
N PHE A 133 1.04 -23.50 9.40
CA PHE A 133 -0.21 -23.80 8.70
C PHE A 133 -1.25 -22.70 8.95
N LEU A 134 -2.36 -22.68 8.21
CA LEU A 134 -3.42 -21.71 8.37
C LEU A 134 -4.33 -22.09 9.55
N ASP A 135 -4.10 -21.47 10.71
CA ASP A 135 -4.98 -21.53 11.87
C ASP A 135 -6.05 -20.44 11.76
N TRP A 136 -7.32 -20.81 11.71
CA TRP A 136 -8.41 -19.86 11.46
C TRP A 136 -8.62 -18.83 12.57
N SER A 137 -8.32 -19.18 13.83
CA SER A 137 -8.46 -18.28 14.97
C SER A 137 -7.37 -17.20 14.92
N LEU A 138 -6.13 -17.62 14.69
CA LEU A 138 -4.99 -16.73 14.57
C LEU A 138 -5.08 -15.88 13.29
N PHE A 139 -5.55 -16.48 12.18
CA PHE A 139 -5.81 -15.73 10.94
C PHE A 139 -6.82 -14.60 11.15
N ALA A 140 -7.94 -14.87 11.83
CA ALA A 140 -8.93 -13.84 12.11
C ALA A 140 -8.34 -12.71 12.96
N PHE A 141 -7.52 -13.03 13.97
CA PHE A 141 -6.84 -12.04 14.79
C PHE A 141 -5.85 -11.21 13.96
N ASN A 142 -4.98 -11.84 13.18
CA ASN A 142 -3.99 -11.17 12.35
C ASN A 142 -4.66 -10.32 11.26
N ALA A 143 -5.69 -10.85 10.60
CA ALA A 143 -6.43 -10.11 9.56
C ALA A 143 -7.13 -8.86 10.13
N LEU A 144 -7.73 -8.96 11.32
CA LEU A 144 -8.34 -7.81 11.98
C LEU A 144 -7.30 -6.78 12.43
N SER A 145 -6.17 -7.23 12.97
CA SER A 145 -5.07 -6.38 13.41
C SER A 145 -4.47 -5.58 12.23
N VAL A 146 -4.08 -6.29 11.17
CA VAL A 146 -3.57 -5.68 9.93
C VAL A 146 -4.63 -4.78 9.30
N GLY A 147 -5.87 -5.24 9.19
CA GLY A 147 -6.99 -4.48 8.63
C GLY A 147 -7.25 -3.17 9.37
N ALA A 148 -7.19 -3.19 10.70
CA ALA A 148 -7.35 -1.97 11.51
C ALA A 148 -6.22 -0.96 11.26
N GLY A 149 -4.97 -1.40 11.26
CA GLY A 149 -3.82 -0.55 10.93
C GLY A 149 -3.90 0.04 9.52
N GLN A 150 -4.25 -0.79 8.54
CA GLN A 150 -4.47 -0.38 7.14
C GLN A 150 -5.63 0.61 7.00
N ALA A 151 -6.74 0.40 7.73
CA ALA A 151 -7.87 1.31 7.70
C ALA A 151 -7.46 2.71 8.18
N VAL A 152 -6.68 2.82 9.25
CA VAL A 152 -6.16 4.10 9.72
C VAL A 152 -5.29 4.77 8.65
N ALA A 153 -4.34 4.06 8.07
CA ALA A 153 -3.45 4.61 7.04
C ALA A 153 -4.23 5.05 5.79
N CYS A 154 -5.10 4.18 5.24
CA CYS A 154 -5.82 4.42 4.00
C CYS A 154 -6.93 5.47 4.15
N PHE A 155 -7.73 5.42 5.22
CA PHE A 155 -8.83 6.37 5.39
C PHE A 155 -8.36 7.69 6.00
N ALA A 156 -7.54 7.71 7.05
CA ALA A 156 -7.07 8.98 7.61
C ALA A 156 -6.00 9.61 6.67
N GLY A 157 -4.89 8.92 6.43
CA GLY A 157 -3.80 9.42 5.60
C GLY A 157 -4.20 9.57 4.12
N GLY A 158 -4.86 8.55 3.56
CA GLY A 158 -5.28 8.54 2.15
C GLY A 158 -6.31 9.62 1.82
N LEU A 159 -7.30 9.89 2.69
CA LEU A 159 -8.27 10.99 2.47
C LEU A 159 -7.61 12.37 2.56
N LEU A 160 -6.69 12.55 3.49
CA LEU A 160 -5.93 13.80 3.59
C LEU A 160 -5.12 14.05 2.32
N LEU A 161 -4.40 13.02 1.87
CA LEU A 161 -3.62 13.09 0.62
C LEU A 161 -4.52 13.32 -0.60
N PHE A 162 -5.63 12.59 -0.70
CA PHE A 162 -6.59 12.78 -1.79
C PHE A 162 -7.07 14.22 -1.89
N LYS A 163 -7.53 14.80 -0.77
CA LYS A 163 -7.99 16.20 -0.73
C LYS A 163 -6.86 17.20 -1.04
N ALA A 164 -5.64 16.93 -0.57
CA ALA A 164 -4.48 17.77 -0.86
C ALA A 164 -4.15 17.79 -2.35
N VAL A 165 -4.12 16.62 -3.00
CA VAL A 165 -3.86 16.49 -4.44
C VAL A 165 -4.98 17.15 -5.26
N GLU A 166 -6.24 16.94 -4.89
CA GLU A 166 -7.39 17.53 -5.58
C GLU A 166 -7.41 19.07 -5.46
N LYS A 167 -7.14 19.61 -4.26
CA LYS A 167 -7.12 21.05 -3.99
C LYS A 167 -5.98 21.78 -4.70
N THR A 168 -4.81 21.18 -4.77
CA THR A 168 -3.61 21.80 -5.36
C THR A 168 -3.52 21.65 -6.87
N LYS A 169 -4.52 21.01 -7.52
CA LYS A 169 -4.48 20.64 -8.94
C LYS A 169 -3.24 19.81 -9.34
N LEU A 170 -2.52 19.26 -8.36
CA LEU A 170 -1.41 18.34 -8.62
C LEU A 170 -1.88 17.13 -9.44
N GLY A 171 -3.16 16.75 -9.33
CA GLY A 171 -3.78 15.73 -10.17
C GLY A 171 -3.73 16.01 -11.67
N THR A 172 -3.54 17.25 -12.10
CA THR A 172 -3.31 17.59 -13.53
C THR A 172 -1.84 17.44 -13.93
N LEU A 173 -0.95 17.38 -12.95
CA LEU A 173 0.48 17.12 -13.12
C LEU A 173 0.81 15.63 -12.97
N LEU A 174 -0.04 14.86 -12.35
CA LEU A 174 0.02 13.41 -12.22
C LEU A 174 -0.73 12.73 -13.38
#